data_f8f1c8cd1efcfbe5e3872193ec19b97f
#
_entry.id   f8f1c8cd1efcfbe5e3872193ec19b97f
#
_cell.length_a   1.000
_cell.length_b   1.000
_cell.length_c   1.000
_cell.angle_alpha   90.00
_cell.angle_beta   90.00
_cell.angle_gamma   90.00
#
_symmetry.space_group_name_H-M   'P 1'
#
loop_
_entity.id
_entity.type
_entity.pdbx_description
1 polymer ?
#
loop_
_entity_poly.entity_id
_entity_poly.type
_entity_poly.pdbx_seq_one_letter_code
_entity_poly.pdbx_strand_id
1 'polypeptide(L)'
;VSVLTACSAGPSTRPVIAVRGEDNQPVDQSTLAGPQPVPPLSEYKKDSLGWSPCNEKMKDRLGANAPQGDQAYECARMTVVLDPPGRPGRGTLGIALMRVGTGKSALVVVNDPAGEPGTLKAARLAASLPKDILSTYTIIGMDRRGTGSSDGISCVPPATRAQLVEYDPAEAEQSSLVVAAGEASQECVLDLEGRLTAFDSWRAAADLERLRDYLGTDRLNAIGLGEGSRVLTTYAHRFPNRIGRTVLDGAPDPTLDQVGVLESRAAATEATFEAFARDCKTRGCALANPREDVQALLTKLRSGRMRGEYVDLTAGSALNAILTGLADRSRWPQLADAIGKARGGDGSGLFTLLDPVVNDLDENKPRFDAGLVIGCNDTATRIPPDRVKALTADWQGKYSMFGALFARQLLHCAPFPAPKTEKVDPLKSAPPIVVLSTANDVSTPAAGTEHTAQRLPGSALIGWQGSGHGALTLSGCATTAVRDYLIDAKVPSNGTVCPP
;
A
#
# COMPACT_ATOMS: atom_id res chain seq x y z
N VAL A 1 -29.47 -29.57 -50.76
CA VAL A 1 -28.66 -28.34 -50.55
C VAL A 1 -28.83 -27.96 -49.11
N SER A 2 -27.84 -28.33 -48.27
CA SER A 2 -27.79 -27.98 -46.82
C SER A 2 -26.98 -26.72 -46.67
N VAL A 3 -27.54 -25.67 -46.11
CA VAL A 3 -26.89 -24.41 -45.77
C VAL A 3 -26.38 -24.52 -44.34
N LEU A 4 -25.05 -24.52 -44.18
CA LEU A 4 -24.37 -24.39 -42.91
C LEU A 4 -24.30 -22.91 -42.52
N THR A 5 -25.02 -22.52 -41.48
CA THR A 5 -24.90 -21.21 -40.84
C THR A 5 -23.72 -21.23 -39.87
N ALA A 6 -22.63 -20.54 -40.21
CA ALA A 6 -21.52 -20.30 -39.32
C ALA A 6 -21.84 -19.14 -38.38
N CYS A 7 -21.83 -19.38 -37.07
CA CYS A 7 -21.85 -18.31 -36.05
C CYS A 7 -20.53 -17.56 -36.08
N SER A 8 -20.52 -16.30 -36.54
CA SER A 8 -19.40 -15.39 -36.37
C SER A 8 -19.42 -14.78 -34.97
N ALA A 9 -18.40 -15.05 -34.17
CA ALA A 9 -18.17 -14.33 -32.93
C ALA A 9 -17.87 -12.87 -33.27
N GLY A 10 -18.62 -11.93 -32.70
CA GLY A 10 -18.43 -10.50 -32.88
C GLY A 10 -17.11 -10.00 -32.25
N PRO A 11 -16.61 -8.83 -32.65
CA PRO A 11 -15.36 -8.32 -32.17
C PRO A 11 -15.44 -8.01 -30.67
N SER A 12 -14.43 -8.48 -29.93
CA SER A 12 -14.22 -8.18 -28.51
C SER A 12 -14.01 -6.68 -28.30
N THR A 13 -14.82 -6.08 -27.45
CA THR A 13 -14.70 -4.65 -27.05
C THR A 13 -13.70 -4.43 -25.90
N ARG A 14 -12.67 -5.25 -25.79
CA ARG A 14 -11.56 -4.97 -24.86
C ARG A 14 -10.63 -3.95 -25.48
N PRO A 15 -10.35 -2.81 -24.82
CA PRO A 15 -9.31 -1.90 -25.29
C PRO A 15 -7.95 -2.59 -25.17
N VAL A 16 -7.29 -2.78 -26.31
CA VAL A 16 -5.89 -3.21 -26.37
C VAL A 16 -5.04 -1.99 -26.07
N ILE A 17 -4.60 -1.82 -24.85
CA ILE A 17 -3.51 -0.89 -24.52
C ILE A 17 -2.22 -1.62 -24.83
N ALA A 18 -1.73 -1.48 -26.05
CA ALA A 18 -0.40 -1.92 -26.40
C ALA A 18 0.61 -0.81 -25.99
N VAL A 19 1.18 -0.94 -24.82
CA VAL A 19 2.38 -0.19 -24.46
C VAL A 19 3.55 -0.91 -25.10
N ARG A 20 4.12 -0.38 -26.18
CA ARG A 20 5.40 -0.83 -26.73
C ARG A 20 6.52 -0.28 -25.85
N GLY A 21 7.01 -1.08 -24.91
CA GLY A 21 8.35 -0.93 -24.35
C GLY A 21 9.29 -1.88 -25.11
N GLU A 22 10.46 -1.43 -25.49
CA GLU A 22 11.41 -2.16 -26.31
C GLU A 22 12.10 -3.36 -25.64
N ASP A 23 11.68 -3.77 -24.42
CA ASP A 23 12.28 -4.89 -23.67
C ASP A 23 11.29 -6.00 -23.26
N ASN A 24 10.14 -6.14 -23.94
CA ASN A 24 9.23 -7.26 -23.70
C ASN A 24 9.70 -8.53 -24.43
N GLN A 25 10.80 -9.12 -24.01
CA GLN A 25 10.99 -10.55 -24.25
C GLN A 25 10.10 -11.31 -23.26
N PRO A 26 9.25 -12.25 -23.72
CA PRO A 26 8.55 -13.15 -22.82
C PRO A 26 9.60 -13.88 -21.97
N VAL A 27 9.45 -13.81 -20.64
CA VAL A 27 10.28 -14.65 -19.77
C VAL A 27 9.97 -16.09 -20.14
N ASP A 28 10.99 -16.81 -20.64
CA ASP A 28 10.86 -18.21 -21.00
C ASP A 28 10.52 -19.01 -19.73
N GLN A 29 9.24 -19.34 -19.57
CA GLN A 29 8.75 -20.11 -18.42
C GLN A 29 9.35 -21.52 -18.36
N SER A 30 9.99 -22.00 -19.43
CA SER A 30 10.61 -23.32 -19.49
C SER A 30 11.87 -23.45 -18.63
N THR A 31 12.45 -22.33 -18.15
CA THR A 31 13.64 -22.32 -17.28
C THR A 31 13.31 -22.25 -15.78
N LEU A 32 12.05 -22.07 -15.41
CA LEU A 32 11.65 -22.09 -14.02
C LEU A 32 11.57 -23.55 -13.52
N ALA A 33 12.27 -23.87 -12.45
CA ALA A 33 12.09 -25.15 -11.76
C ALA A 33 10.61 -25.27 -11.38
N GLY A 34 10.00 -26.47 -11.52
CA GLY A 34 8.59 -26.68 -11.24
C GLY A 34 8.17 -26.20 -9.85
N PRO A 35 6.87 -25.98 -9.63
CA PRO A 35 6.38 -25.44 -8.35
C PRO A 35 6.80 -26.34 -7.19
N GLN A 36 7.35 -25.71 -6.14
CA GLN A 36 7.63 -26.42 -4.89
C GLN A 36 6.29 -26.76 -4.18
N PRO A 37 6.25 -27.79 -3.33
CA PRO A 37 5.06 -28.05 -2.52
C PRO A 37 4.81 -26.92 -1.52
N VAL A 38 3.54 -26.75 -1.13
CA VAL A 38 3.18 -25.81 -0.05
C VAL A 38 3.87 -26.28 1.24
N PRO A 39 4.63 -25.41 1.94
CA PRO A 39 5.32 -25.80 3.16
C PRO A 39 4.37 -26.23 4.27
N PRO A 40 4.74 -27.23 5.07
CA PRO A 40 4.00 -27.56 6.28
C PRO A 40 4.08 -26.40 7.28
N LEU A 41 3.07 -26.28 8.14
CA LEU A 41 3.11 -25.36 9.27
C LEU A 41 4.06 -25.85 10.34
N SER A 42 4.80 -24.91 10.93
CA SER A 42 5.67 -25.16 12.09
C SER A 42 5.22 -24.31 13.28
N GLU A 43 5.44 -24.81 14.46
CA GLU A 43 5.24 -24.03 15.69
C GLU A 43 6.36 -22.98 15.83
N TYR A 44 6.00 -21.82 16.36
CA TYR A 44 6.97 -20.75 16.63
C TYR A 44 7.32 -20.68 18.13
N LYS A 45 8.48 -20.13 18.45
CA LYS A 45 8.92 -19.91 19.83
C LYS A 45 8.20 -18.71 20.44
N LYS A 46 7.21 -18.97 21.29
CA LYS A 46 6.33 -17.95 21.87
C LYS A 46 7.05 -16.93 22.75
N ASP A 47 8.12 -17.32 23.43
CA ASP A 47 8.78 -16.51 24.46
C ASP A 47 10.09 -15.84 23.99
N SER A 48 10.36 -15.88 22.69
CA SER A 48 11.65 -15.45 22.15
C SER A 48 11.89 -13.93 22.13
N LEU A 49 10.83 -13.11 22.28
CA LEU A 49 10.86 -11.65 22.10
C LEU A 49 10.41 -10.84 23.33
N GLY A 50 10.22 -11.49 24.49
CA GLY A 50 9.79 -10.78 25.70
C GLY A 50 8.42 -10.10 25.55
N TRP A 51 7.44 -10.83 25.00
CA TRP A 51 6.07 -10.34 24.83
C TRP A 51 5.42 -9.96 26.16
N SER A 52 4.71 -8.84 26.18
CA SER A 52 3.95 -8.35 27.34
C SER A 52 2.57 -7.87 26.95
N PRO A 53 1.55 -8.03 27.83
CA PRO A 53 0.20 -7.52 27.57
C PRO A 53 0.22 -6.02 27.28
N CYS A 54 -0.52 -5.59 26.23
CA CYS A 54 -0.58 -4.18 25.82
C CYS A 54 -1.98 -3.75 25.36
N ASN A 55 -3.03 -4.34 25.93
CA ASN A 55 -4.42 -4.10 25.52
C ASN A 55 -4.80 -2.63 25.57
N GLU A 56 -4.52 -1.93 26.68
CA GLU A 56 -4.87 -0.51 26.82
C GLU A 56 -4.15 0.33 25.74
N LYS A 57 -2.83 0.16 25.62
CA LYS A 57 -2.05 0.87 24.60
C LYS A 57 -2.59 0.63 23.19
N MET A 58 -2.98 -0.60 22.87
CA MET A 58 -3.53 -0.93 21.54
C MET A 58 -4.90 -0.30 21.33
N LYS A 59 -5.78 -0.29 22.38
CA LYS A 59 -7.09 0.38 22.30
C LYS A 59 -6.95 1.88 22.07
N ASP A 60 -6.06 2.53 22.80
CA ASP A 60 -5.81 3.97 22.67
C ASP A 60 -5.33 4.30 21.25
N ARG A 61 -4.37 3.54 20.73
CA ARG A 61 -3.85 3.73 19.36
C ARG A 61 -4.87 3.41 18.26
N LEU A 62 -5.74 2.42 18.46
CA LEU A 62 -6.81 2.07 17.52
C LEU A 62 -7.94 3.10 17.52
N GLY A 63 -8.10 3.82 18.62
CA GLY A 63 -9.07 4.92 18.76
C GLY A 63 -10.53 4.48 18.66
N ALA A 64 -11.40 5.41 18.30
CA ALA A 64 -12.86 5.19 18.22
C ALA A 64 -13.28 4.05 17.27
N ASN A 65 -12.44 3.70 16.31
CA ASN A 65 -12.69 2.60 15.36
C ASN A 65 -11.98 1.31 15.77
N ALA A 66 -11.68 1.11 17.06
CA ALA A 66 -11.12 -0.15 17.55
C ALA A 66 -12.06 -1.33 17.22
N PRO A 67 -11.51 -2.50 16.81
CA PRO A 67 -12.32 -3.69 16.61
C PRO A 67 -13.14 -4.04 17.85
N GLN A 68 -14.38 -4.46 17.65
CA GLN A 68 -15.25 -4.92 18.74
C GLN A 68 -14.81 -6.31 19.23
N GLY A 69 -14.86 -6.55 20.53
CA GLY A 69 -14.57 -7.83 21.17
C GLY A 69 -13.34 -7.82 22.09
N ASP A 70 -13.18 -8.90 22.86
CA ASP A 70 -12.10 -9.05 23.86
C ASP A 70 -10.87 -9.72 23.24
N GLN A 71 -10.22 -9.04 22.29
CA GLN A 71 -8.96 -9.50 21.77
C GLN A 71 -7.82 -9.19 22.74
N ALA A 72 -7.04 -10.20 23.09
CA ALA A 72 -5.83 -10.03 23.88
C ALA A 72 -4.66 -9.67 22.96
N TYR A 73 -4.07 -8.52 23.20
CA TYR A 73 -2.89 -8.05 22.48
C TYR A 73 -1.66 -8.16 23.38
N GLU A 74 -0.57 -8.63 22.78
CA GLU A 74 0.75 -8.60 23.41
C GLU A 74 1.72 -7.87 22.48
N CYS A 75 2.54 -7.01 23.06
CA CYS A 75 3.54 -6.22 22.34
C CYS A 75 4.95 -6.65 22.69
N ALA A 76 5.85 -6.48 21.72
CA ALA A 76 7.27 -6.69 21.89
C ALA A 76 8.05 -5.67 21.06
N ARG A 77 9.35 -5.57 21.30
CA ARG A 77 10.28 -4.79 20.49
C ARG A 77 11.48 -5.65 20.15
N MET A 78 11.83 -5.76 18.87
CA MET A 78 13.06 -6.41 18.44
C MET A 78 14.08 -5.39 17.96
N THR A 79 15.36 -5.68 18.21
CA THR A 79 16.46 -4.86 17.67
C THR A 79 16.96 -5.48 16.38
N VAL A 80 17.07 -4.64 15.35
CA VAL A 80 17.60 -4.99 14.03
C VAL A 80 18.80 -4.12 13.68
N VAL A 81 19.58 -4.56 12.70
CA VAL A 81 20.68 -3.74 12.17
C VAL A 81 20.07 -2.67 11.25
N LEU A 82 20.52 -1.43 11.42
CA LEU A 82 20.12 -0.32 10.55
C LEU A 82 20.65 -0.51 9.12
N ASP A 83 21.93 -0.90 8.97
CA ASP A 83 22.58 -1.28 7.73
C ASP A 83 22.50 -0.23 6.61
N PRO A 84 22.92 1.04 6.85
CA PRO A 84 22.89 2.04 5.78
C PRO A 84 23.89 1.70 4.66
N PRO A 85 23.56 1.99 3.38
CA PRO A 85 24.41 1.62 2.21
C PRO A 85 25.86 2.10 2.29
N GLY A 86 26.08 3.28 2.88
CA GLY A 86 27.42 3.84 3.07
C GLY A 86 28.20 3.26 4.27
N ARG A 87 27.52 2.53 5.17
CA ARG A 87 28.09 1.93 6.39
C ARG A 87 27.41 0.59 6.69
N PRO A 88 27.62 -0.44 5.86
CA PRO A 88 26.92 -1.72 6.01
C PRO A 88 27.23 -2.36 7.37
N GLY A 89 26.21 -3.02 7.95
CA GLY A 89 26.28 -3.66 9.26
C GLY A 89 26.37 -2.69 10.45
N ARG A 90 26.23 -1.38 10.27
CA ARG A 90 26.32 -0.38 11.31
C ARG A 90 24.97 0.18 11.74
N GLY A 91 24.92 0.56 13.03
CA GLY A 91 23.74 1.11 13.66
C GLY A 91 22.68 0.07 14.01
N THR A 92 21.76 0.42 14.88
CA THR A 92 20.62 -0.40 15.28
C THR A 92 19.33 0.40 15.22
N LEU A 93 18.23 -0.33 15.09
CA LEU A 93 16.87 0.20 14.97
C LEU A 93 15.94 -0.71 15.78
N GLY A 94 14.96 -0.13 16.46
CA GLY A 94 13.94 -0.87 17.20
C GLY A 94 12.69 -1.07 16.36
N ILE A 95 12.28 -2.31 16.16
CA ILE A 95 11.04 -2.68 15.47
C ILE A 95 9.96 -3.01 16.48
N ALA A 96 8.84 -2.30 16.42
CA ALA A 96 7.67 -2.56 17.23
C ALA A 96 6.84 -3.70 16.63
N LEU A 97 6.45 -4.62 17.49
CA LEU A 97 5.67 -5.80 17.16
C LEU A 97 4.42 -5.87 18.03
N MET A 98 3.36 -6.42 17.49
CA MET A 98 2.15 -6.80 18.22
C MET A 98 1.73 -8.19 17.76
N ARG A 99 1.25 -9.02 18.69
CA ARG A 99 0.64 -10.30 18.35
C ARG A 99 -0.78 -10.43 18.91
N VAL A 100 -1.62 -11.16 18.17
CA VAL A 100 -3.00 -11.48 18.53
C VAL A 100 -3.38 -12.87 17.98
N GLY A 101 -4.20 -13.60 18.71
CA GLY A 101 -4.60 -14.98 18.38
C GLY A 101 -3.90 -16.01 19.24
N THR A 102 -4.35 -17.27 19.15
CA THR A 102 -3.90 -18.37 20.02
C THR A 102 -3.22 -19.50 19.26
N GLY A 103 -3.09 -19.35 17.94
CA GLY A 103 -2.53 -20.36 17.06
C GLY A 103 -1.07 -20.70 17.37
N LYS A 104 -0.65 -21.87 16.95
CA LYS A 104 0.72 -22.37 17.17
C LYS A 104 1.70 -21.91 16.11
N SER A 105 1.23 -21.54 14.94
CA SER A 105 2.06 -21.01 13.84
C SER A 105 2.01 -19.49 13.81
N ALA A 106 3.11 -18.84 13.42
CA ALA A 106 3.13 -17.40 13.23
C ALA A 106 2.69 -17.03 11.80
N LEU A 107 1.92 -15.93 11.67
CA LEU A 107 1.57 -15.31 10.40
C LEU A 107 1.87 -13.81 10.50
N VAL A 108 2.91 -13.36 9.81
CA VAL A 108 3.37 -11.96 9.86
C VAL A 108 2.61 -11.11 8.85
N VAL A 109 2.16 -9.94 9.27
CA VAL A 109 1.47 -8.96 8.42
C VAL A 109 2.40 -7.77 8.15
N VAL A 110 2.61 -7.46 6.88
CA VAL A 110 3.40 -6.33 6.39
C VAL A 110 2.53 -5.47 5.49
N ASN A 111 2.49 -4.16 5.72
CA ASN A 111 1.62 -3.24 4.97
C ASN A 111 2.36 -2.03 4.41
N ASP A 112 1.60 -1.10 3.81
CA ASP A 112 2.11 0.12 3.19
C ASP A 112 2.84 1.04 4.19
N PRO A 113 3.95 1.67 3.80
CA PRO A 113 4.65 2.62 4.66
C PRO A 113 3.86 3.92 4.89
N ALA A 114 3.03 4.35 3.92
CA ALA A 114 2.13 5.49 4.04
C ALA A 114 0.75 5.08 4.63
N GLY A 115 0.57 3.80 4.92
CA GLY A 115 -0.66 3.27 5.50
C GLY A 115 -0.70 3.35 7.02
N GLU A 116 -1.69 2.71 7.60
CA GLU A 116 -1.78 2.53 9.06
C GLU A 116 -0.55 1.75 9.57
N PRO A 117 0.01 2.04 10.76
CA PRO A 117 1.08 1.23 11.34
C PRO A 117 0.77 -0.26 11.33
N GLY A 118 1.77 -1.11 11.02
CA GLY A 118 1.57 -2.54 10.80
C GLY A 118 0.97 -3.28 11.99
N THR A 119 1.30 -2.84 13.21
CA THR A 119 0.70 -3.36 14.45
C THR A 119 -0.80 -3.11 14.52
N LEU A 120 -1.25 -1.90 14.15
CA LEU A 120 -2.67 -1.53 14.12
C LEU A 120 -3.41 -2.22 12.97
N LYS A 121 -2.79 -2.25 11.79
CA LYS A 121 -3.35 -2.94 10.60
C LYS A 121 -3.56 -4.43 10.88
N ALA A 122 -2.61 -5.09 11.52
CA ALA A 122 -2.73 -6.50 11.89
C ALA A 122 -3.82 -6.75 12.94
N ALA A 123 -4.03 -5.83 13.89
CA ALA A 123 -5.12 -5.93 14.85
C ALA A 123 -6.50 -5.85 14.17
N ARG A 124 -6.68 -4.92 13.22
CA ARG A 124 -7.92 -4.80 12.44
C ARG A 124 -8.12 -6.00 11.51
N LEU A 125 -7.05 -6.44 10.85
CA LEU A 125 -7.10 -7.63 9.99
C LEU A 125 -7.53 -8.86 10.78
N ALA A 126 -6.93 -9.10 11.96
CA ALA A 126 -7.27 -10.22 12.82
C ALA A 126 -8.76 -10.22 13.23
N ALA A 127 -9.33 -9.04 13.48
CA ALA A 127 -10.76 -8.92 13.81
C ALA A 127 -11.70 -9.26 12.63
N SER A 128 -11.21 -9.18 11.40
CA SER A 128 -11.99 -9.39 10.18
C SER A 128 -11.75 -10.77 9.55
N LEU A 129 -10.68 -11.47 9.94
CA LEU A 129 -10.37 -12.80 9.42
C LEU A 129 -11.26 -13.89 10.01
N PRO A 130 -11.49 -15.00 9.29
CA PRO A 130 -12.14 -16.19 9.83
C PRO A 130 -11.48 -16.68 11.12
N LYS A 131 -12.30 -17.11 12.10
CA LYS A 131 -11.83 -17.51 13.44
C LYS A 131 -10.86 -18.70 13.43
N ASP A 132 -10.97 -19.59 12.46
CA ASP A 132 -10.09 -20.73 12.31
C ASP A 132 -8.67 -20.34 11.86
N ILE A 133 -8.51 -19.20 11.18
CA ILE A 133 -7.19 -18.62 10.95
C ILE A 133 -6.55 -18.22 12.29
N LEU A 134 -7.28 -17.55 13.19
CA LEU A 134 -6.76 -17.14 14.50
C LEU A 134 -6.52 -18.30 15.47
N SER A 135 -7.19 -19.44 15.29
CA SER A 135 -6.93 -20.65 16.06
C SER A 135 -5.72 -21.45 15.53
N THR A 136 -5.41 -21.30 14.23
CA THR A 136 -4.24 -21.93 13.59
C THR A 136 -3.00 -21.05 13.71
N TYR A 137 -3.17 -19.74 13.55
CA TYR A 137 -2.09 -18.76 13.56
C TYR A 137 -2.22 -17.77 14.71
N THR A 138 -1.08 -17.38 15.25
CA THR A 138 -0.91 -16.10 15.93
C THR A 138 -0.52 -15.07 14.88
N ILE A 139 -1.35 -14.05 14.71
CA ILE A 139 -1.08 -12.94 13.79
C ILE A 139 -0.06 -12.01 14.44
N ILE A 140 1.01 -11.71 13.70
CA ILE A 140 2.06 -10.80 14.16
C ILE A 140 2.06 -9.58 13.25
N GLY A 141 1.69 -8.42 13.81
CA GLY A 141 1.84 -7.11 13.17
C GLY A 141 3.22 -6.53 13.43
N MET A 142 3.82 -6.00 12.38
CA MET A 142 5.12 -5.34 12.46
C MET A 142 5.02 -3.92 11.90
N ASP A 143 5.32 -2.91 12.72
CA ASP A 143 5.55 -1.59 12.18
C ASP A 143 6.87 -1.66 11.39
N ARG A 144 6.84 -1.42 10.08
CA ARG A 144 8.06 -1.41 9.25
C ARG A 144 9.06 -0.40 9.79
N ARG A 145 10.36 -0.61 9.53
CA ARG A 145 11.39 0.40 9.86
C ARG A 145 10.95 1.79 9.40
N GLY A 146 11.03 2.77 10.29
CA GLY A 146 10.63 4.14 10.02
C GLY A 146 9.13 4.43 10.08
N THR A 147 8.28 3.45 10.40
CA THR A 147 6.83 3.66 10.54
C THR A 147 6.35 3.44 11.97
N GLY A 148 5.24 4.05 12.33
CA GLY A 148 4.58 3.85 13.63
C GLY A 148 5.52 3.98 14.81
N SER A 149 5.55 2.94 15.66
CA SER A 149 6.43 2.89 16.85
C SER A 149 7.81 2.24 16.58
N SER A 150 8.17 1.96 15.31
CA SER A 150 9.46 1.39 14.91
C SER A 150 10.47 2.47 14.55
N ASP A 151 10.91 3.29 15.55
CA ASP A 151 11.72 4.47 15.33
C ASP A 151 11.17 5.31 14.14
N GLY A 152 9.91 5.69 14.28
CA GLY A 152 9.12 6.32 13.21
C GLY A 152 9.74 7.62 12.72
N ILE A 153 9.70 7.82 11.40
CA ILE A 153 10.21 9.02 10.74
C ILE A 153 9.24 10.19 10.97
N SER A 154 9.77 11.32 11.44
CA SER A 154 9.08 12.60 11.54
C SER A 154 10.08 13.71 11.25
N CYS A 155 10.56 13.76 10.00
CA CYS A 155 11.65 14.65 9.58
C CYS A 155 11.17 15.85 8.76
N VAL A 156 9.95 15.82 8.23
CA VAL A 156 9.41 16.95 7.48
C VAL A 156 8.79 17.96 8.44
N PRO A 157 9.21 19.23 8.43
CA PRO A 157 8.59 20.25 9.27
C PRO A 157 7.08 20.35 9.03
N PRO A 158 6.25 20.56 10.07
CA PRO A 158 4.78 20.61 9.92
C PRO A 158 4.30 21.59 8.84
N ALA A 159 4.90 22.79 8.77
CA ALA A 159 4.55 23.78 7.76
C ALA A 159 4.89 23.32 6.33
N THR A 160 6.04 22.68 6.13
CA THR A 160 6.46 22.11 4.85
C THR A 160 5.58 20.93 4.44
N ARG A 161 5.21 20.07 5.39
CA ARG A 161 4.26 18.97 5.19
C ARG A 161 2.90 19.52 4.75
N ALA A 162 2.40 20.56 5.43
CA ALA A 162 1.16 21.23 5.05
C ALA A 162 1.25 21.76 3.61
N GLN A 163 2.33 22.46 3.23
CA GLN A 163 2.52 22.97 1.86
C GLN A 163 2.48 21.85 0.81
N LEU A 164 3.11 20.70 1.08
CA LEU A 164 3.12 19.57 0.16
C LEU A 164 1.73 18.92 -0.01
N VAL A 165 0.95 18.85 1.06
CA VAL A 165 -0.40 18.24 1.05
C VAL A 165 -1.46 19.19 0.53
N GLU A 166 -1.33 20.49 0.83
CA GLU A 166 -2.28 21.54 0.45
C GLU A 166 -2.12 22.04 -0.98
N TYR A 167 -0.98 21.75 -1.62
CA TYR A 167 -0.68 22.23 -2.98
C TYR A 167 -1.79 21.84 -3.95
N ASP A 168 -2.40 22.84 -4.62
CA ASP A 168 -3.40 22.57 -5.68
C ASP A 168 -2.70 22.09 -6.96
N PRO A 169 -2.89 20.83 -7.38
CA PRO A 169 -2.22 20.31 -8.57
C PRO A 169 -2.65 21.01 -9.88
N ALA A 170 -3.73 21.78 -9.87
CA ALA A 170 -4.18 22.57 -11.00
C ALA A 170 -3.45 23.91 -11.15
N GLU A 171 -2.61 24.31 -10.19
CA GLU A 171 -1.80 25.52 -10.33
C GLU A 171 -0.85 25.41 -11.53
N ALA A 172 -0.79 26.51 -12.34
CA ALA A 172 0.09 26.55 -13.50
C ALA A 172 1.58 26.51 -13.13
N GLU A 173 1.94 27.20 -12.03
CA GLU A 173 3.30 27.27 -11.51
C GLU A 173 3.53 26.25 -10.41
N GLN A 174 4.67 25.57 -10.47
CA GLN A 174 5.05 24.52 -9.51
C GLN A 174 6.20 24.92 -8.59
N SER A 175 6.64 26.17 -8.64
CA SER A 175 7.82 26.65 -7.90
C SER A 175 7.67 26.48 -6.39
N SER A 176 6.51 26.76 -5.82
CA SER A 176 6.21 26.57 -4.40
C SER A 176 6.33 25.08 -3.98
N LEU A 177 5.82 24.18 -4.80
CA LEU A 177 5.93 22.73 -4.57
C LEU A 177 7.39 22.24 -4.65
N VAL A 178 8.17 22.76 -5.63
CA VAL A 178 9.60 22.45 -5.77
C VAL A 178 10.38 22.92 -4.55
N VAL A 179 10.10 24.12 -4.04
CA VAL A 179 10.74 24.66 -2.84
C VAL A 179 10.38 23.81 -1.62
N ALA A 180 9.10 23.50 -1.41
CA ALA A 180 8.65 22.67 -0.29
C ALA A 180 9.24 21.24 -0.34
N ALA A 181 9.33 20.62 -1.52
CA ALA A 181 9.98 19.33 -1.69
C ALA A 181 11.50 19.40 -1.37
N GLY A 182 12.18 20.49 -1.79
CA GLY A 182 13.57 20.75 -1.48
C GLY A 182 13.81 20.87 0.02
N GLU A 183 12.99 21.64 0.71
CA GLU A 183 13.03 21.81 2.17
C GLU A 183 12.79 20.49 2.90
N ALA A 184 11.74 19.73 2.50
CA ALA A 184 11.47 18.41 3.08
C ALA A 184 12.67 17.45 2.93
N SER A 185 13.31 17.44 1.75
CA SER A 185 14.50 16.61 1.53
C SER A 185 15.66 17.04 2.40
N GLN A 186 15.93 18.36 2.48
CA GLN A 186 17.03 18.90 3.28
C GLN A 186 16.85 18.57 4.76
N GLU A 187 15.68 18.80 5.31
CA GLU A 187 15.37 18.53 6.71
C GLU A 187 15.49 17.03 7.03
N CYS A 188 14.95 16.16 6.16
CA CYS A 188 15.08 14.71 6.34
C CYS A 188 16.55 14.24 6.23
N VAL A 189 17.37 14.84 5.37
CA VAL A 189 18.80 14.55 5.29
C VAL A 189 19.53 14.97 6.59
N LEU A 190 19.17 16.12 7.16
CA LEU A 190 19.74 16.63 8.40
C LEU A 190 19.32 15.82 9.62
N ASP A 191 18.02 15.50 9.75
CA ASP A 191 17.48 14.76 10.89
C ASP A 191 17.94 13.29 10.91
N LEU A 192 17.86 12.63 9.76
CA LEU A 192 18.17 11.21 9.65
C LEU A 192 19.65 10.95 9.35
N GLU A 193 20.41 11.97 8.92
CA GLU A 193 21.83 11.86 8.59
C GLU A 193 22.15 10.64 7.69
N GLY A 194 23.15 9.85 8.06
CA GLY A 194 23.51 8.61 7.36
C GLY A 194 22.48 7.48 7.47
N ARG A 195 21.40 7.66 8.25
CA ARG A 195 20.31 6.69 8.38
C ARG A 195 19.28 6.79 7.26
N LEU A 196 19.14 7.96 6.61
CA LEU A 196 18.08 8.23 5.62
C LEU A 196 17.91 7.10 4.60
N THR A 197 19.00 6.65 4.00
CA THR A 197 19.01 5.63 2.94
C THR A 197 18.86 4.19 3.45
N ALA A 198 18.70 4.00 4.76
CA ALA A 198 18.45 2.69 5.36
C ALA A 198 16.95 2.35 5.51
N PHE A 199 16.06 3.28 5.23
CA PHE A 199 14.61 3.08 5.29
C PHE A 199 14.07 2.70 3.90
N ASP A 200 14.21 1.43 3.53
CA ASP A 200 13.79 0.89 2.23
C ASP A 200 13.21 -0.53 2.36
N SER A 201 12.63 -1.04 1.27
CA SER A 201 12.06 -2.40 1.22
C SER A 201 13.14 -3.48 1.25
N TRP A 202 14.37 -3.20 0.77
CA TRP A 202 15.47 -4.15 0.80
C TRP A 202 15.86 -4.51 2.23
N ARG A 203 16.01 -3.50 3.08
CA ARG A 203 16.37 -3.67 4.49
C ARG A 203 15.20 -4.14 5.33
N ALA A 204 13.97 -3.73 4.99
CA ALA A 204 12.76 -4.25 5.62
C ALA A 204 12.62 -5.77 5.42
N ALA A 205 13.06 -6.31 4.28
CA ALA A 205 13.12 -7.76 4.06
C ALA A 205 14.15 -8.45 4.99
N ALA A 206 15.27 -7.78 5.32
CA ALA A 206 16.21 -8.33 6.32
C ALA A 206 15.62 -8.30 7.74
N ASP A 207 14.77 -7.32 8.06
CA ASP A 207 14.05 -7.28 9.35
C ASP A 207 13.10 -8.48 9.48
N LEU A 208 12.44 -8.88 8.39
CA LEU A 208 11.59 -10.08 8.35
C LEU A 208 12.42 -11.36 8.60
N GLU A 209 13.62 -11.45 8.00
CA GLU A 209 14.49 -12.60 8.26
C GLU A 209 14.95 -12.63 9.74
N ARG A 210 15.22 -11.47 10.30
CA ARG A 210 15.55 -11.37 11.73
C ARG A 210 14.36 -11.77 12.61
N LEU A 211 13.14 -11.35 12.24
CA LEU A 211 11.92 -11.77 12.94
C LEU A 211 11.72 -13.28 12.85
N ARG A 212 11.86 -13.87 11.64
CA ARG A 212 11.78 -15.32 11.45
C ARG A 212 12.75 -16.07 12.36
N ASP A 213 13.99 -15.58 12.48
CA ASP A 213 15.03 -16.16 13.33
C ASP A 213 14.63 -16.10 14.81
N TYR A 214 14.14 -14.95 15.30
CA TYR A 214 13.58 -14.83 16.65
C TYR A 214 12.42 -15.81 16.90
N LEU A 215 11.51 -15.93 15.92
CA LEU A 215 10.40 -16.87 16.01
C LEU A 215 10.85 -18.35 15.96
N GLY A 216 12.10 -18.61 15.58
CA GLY A 216 12.69 -19.95 15.52
C GLY A 216 12.01 -20.86 14.51
N THR A 217 11.45 -20.30 13.44
CA THR A 217 10.81 -21.04 12.35
C THR A 217 11.75 -21.17 11.15
N ASP A 218 11.68 -22.31 10.45
CA ASP A 218 12.48 -22.51 9.24
C ASP A 218 12.02 -21.62 8.09
N ARG A 219 10.72 -21.33 8.04
CA ARG A 219 10.06 -20.54 6.99
C ARG A 219 9.12 -19.51 7.59
N LEU A 220 8.97 -18.37 6.94
CA LEU A 220 8.09 -17.28 7.35
C LEU A 220 6.77 -17.36 6.62
N ASN A 221 5.65 -17.56 7.34
CA ASN A 221 4.32 -17.36 6.78
C ASN A 221 3.97 -15.86 6.87
N ALA A 222 3.48 -15.28 5.78
CA ALA A 222 3.25 -13.85 5.76
C ALA A 222 2.11 -13.42 4.84
N ILE A 223 1.50 -12.27 5.17
CA ILE A 223 0.56 -11.52 4.32
C ILE A 223 1.18 -10.15 4.04
N GLY A 224 1.38 -9.83 2.78
CA GLY A 224 1.74 -8.49 2.32
C GLY A 224 0.51 -7.75 1.82
N LEU A 225 0.32 -6.53 2.31
CA LEU A 225 -0.76 -5.65 1.91
C LEU A 225 -0.17 -4.47 1.14
N GLY A 226 -0.60 -4.25 -0.10
CA GLY A 226 -0.11 -3.16 -0.92
C GLY A 226 1.41 -3.15 -1.10
N GLU A 227 2.09 -2.07 -0.75
CA GLU A 227 3.57 -1.95 -0.77
C GLU A 227 4.26 -2.90 0.23
N GLY A 228 3.54 -3.47 1.20
CA GLY A 228 4.03 -4.58 2.01
C GLY A 228 4.33 -5.82 1.18
N SER A 229 3.65 -6.01 0.06
CA SER A 229 3.94 -7.07 -0.91
C SER A 229 5.31 -6.88 -1.59
N ARG A 230 5.76 -5.63 -1.80
CA ARG A 230 7.13 -5.34 -2.27
C ARG A 230 8.18 -5.87 -1.29
N VAL A 231 7.96 -5.72 0.02
CA VAL A 231 8.87 -6.25 1.04
C VAL A 231 8.90 -7.78 0.98
N LEU A 232 7.74 -8.44 0.84
CA LEU A 232 7.66 -9.90 0.76
C LEU A 232 8.23 -10.46 -0.55
N THR A 233 8.05 -9.79 -1.69
CA THR A 233 8.71 -10.18 -2.94
C THR A 233 10.22 -9.99 -2.85
N THR A 234 10.69 -8.90 -2.25
CA THR A 234 12.12 -8.69 -1.95
C THR A 234 12.66 -9.77 -1.00
N TYR A 235 11.89 -10.13 0.03
CA TYR A 235 12.23 -11.23 0.93
C TYR A 235 12.35 -12.56 0.19
N ALA A 236 11.42 -12.86 -0.70
CA ALA A 236 11.45 -14.07 -1.51
C ALA A 236 12.70 -14.17 -2.39
N HIS A 237 13.12 -13.08 -3.00
CA HIS A 237 14.36 -13.02 -3.80
C HIS A 237 15.62 -13.16 -2.94
N ARG A 238 15.65 -12.51 -1.78
CA ARG A 238 16.83 -12.55 -0.89
C ARG A 238 16.97 -13.86 -0.13
N PHE A 239 15.85 -14.47 0.26
CA PHE A 239 15.80 -15.65 1.13
C PHE A 239 14.86 -16.73 0.57
N PRO A 240 15.11 -17.26 -0.64
CA PRO A 240 14.17 -18.14 -1.35
C PRO A 240 13.81 -19.41 -0.60
N ASN A 241 14.73 -19.92 0.24
CA ASN A 241 14.50 -21.12 1.06
C ASN A 241 13.75 -20.85 2.37
N ARG A 242 13.44 -19.57 2.67
CA ARG A 242 12.79 -19.15 3.92
C ARG A 242 11.32 -18.76 3.74
N ILE A 243 10.79 -18.89 2.52
CA ILE A 243 9.39 -18.58 2.21
C ILE A 243 8.48 -19.67 2.74
N GLY A 244 7.50 -19.28 3.57
CA GLY A 244 6.40 -20.11 4.04
C GLY A 244 5.14 -19.89 3.20
N ARG A 245 3.96 -20.07 3.79
CA ARG A 245 2.68 -19.76 3.15
C ARG A 245 2.53 -18.24 3.06
N THR A 246 2.55 -17.74 1.83
CA THR A 246 2.62 -16.28 1.57
C THR A 246 1.45 -15.83 0.71
N VAL A 247 0.83 -14.73 1.14
CA VAL A 247 -0.27 -14.06 0.43
C VAL A 247 0.17 -12.63 0.14
N LEU A 248 -0.03 -12.17 -1.09
CA LEU A 248 0.17 -10.78 -1.51
C LEU A 248 -1.20 -10.19 -1.88
N ASP A 249 -1.71 -9.27 -1.09
CA ASP A 249 -2.98 -8.59 -1.35
C ASP A 249 -2.73 -7.21 -1.96
N GLY A 250 -2.73 -7.18 -3.29
CA GLY A 250 -2.17 -6.10 -4.07
C GLY A 250 -0.63 -6.14 -4.07
N ALA A 251 0.00 -5.87 -5.20
CA ALA A 251 1.45 -5.78 -5.30
C ALA A 251 1.84 -4.71 -6.33
N PRO A 252 2.83 -3.85 -6.04
CA PRO A 252 3.32 -2.90 -7.02
C PRO A 252 4.02 -3.61 -8.16
N ASP A 253 3.92 -3.05 -9.37
CA ASP A 253 4.62 -3.57 -10.55
C ASP A 253 6.13 -3.45 -10.38
N PRO A 254 6.89 -4.55 -10.42
CA PRO A 254 8.34 -4.50 -10.24
C PRO A 254 9.09 -4.03 -11.49
N THR A 255 8.39 -3.81 -12.62
CA THR A 255 8.98 -3.46 -13.91
C THR A 255 8.88 -1.96 -14.22
N LEU A 256 8.00 -1.24 -13.52
CA LEU A 256 7.78 0.18 -13.74
C LEU A 256 8.76 1.04 -12.93
N ASP A 257 9.22 2.10 -13.54
CA ASP A 257 9.84 3.21 -12.82
C ASP A 257 8.77 4.05 -12.10
N GLN A 258 9.19 5.06 -11.33
CA GLN A 258 8.26 5.89 -10.56
C GLN A 258 7.25 6.64 -11.45
N VAL A 259 7.62 6.98 -12.68
CA VAL A 259 6.69 7.62 -13.63
C VAL A 259 5.57 6.67 -13.99
N GLY A 260 5.90 5.45 -14.40
CA GLY A 260 4.91 4.42 -14.73
C GLY A 260 4.05 4.00 -13.54
N VAL A 261 4.64 3.91 -12.33
CA VAL A 261 3.89 3.62 -11.10
C VAL A 261 2.85 4.70 -10.82
N LEU A 262 3.23 5.98 -10.84
CA LEU A 262 2.31 7.07 -10.55
C LEU A 262 1.27 7.29 -11.66
N GLU A 263 1.61 7.08 -12.94
CA GLU A 263 0.63 7.12 -14.02
C GLU A 263 -0.41 6.01 -13.88
N SER A 264 0.03 4.77 -13.58
CA SER A 264 -0.90 3.65 -13.37
C SER A 264 -1.81 3.88 -12.16
N ARG A 265 -1.30 4.49 -11.08
CA ARG A 265 -2.12 4.89 -9.92
C ARG A 265 -3.10 6.00 -10.26
N ALA A 266 -2.73 6.98 -11.09
CA ALA A 266 -3.65 8.01 -11.57
C ALA A 266 -4.83 7.38 -12.33
N ALA A 267 -4.56 6.47 -13.26
CA ALA A 267 -5.58 5.74 -14.02
C ALA A 267 -6.50 4.91 -13.10
N ALA A 268 -5.91 4.16 -12.17
CA ALA A 268 -6.67 3.32 -11.25
C ALA A 268 -7.52 4.13 -10.26
N THR A 269 -7.01 5.28 -9.79
CA THR A 269 -7.75 6.18 -8.91
C THR A 269 -8.93 6.81 -9.64
N GLU A 270 -8.76 7.23 -10.89
CA GLU A 270 -9.84 7.73 -11.74
C GLU A 270 -10.94 6.64 -11.91
N ALA A 271 -10.55 5.40 -12.20
CA ALA A 271 -11.48 4.26 -12.32
C ALA A 271 -12.19 3.92 -10.99
N THR A 272 -11.48 4.02 -9.87
CA THR A 272 -12.06 3.79 -8.53
C THR A 272 -13.05 4.90 -8.19
N PHE A 273 -12.74 6.16 -8.54
CA PHE A 273 -13.68 7.27 -8.35
C PHE A 273 -14.96 7.07 -9.17
N GLU A 274 -14.87 6.58 -10.40
CA GLU A 274 -16.05 6.24 -11.19
C GLU A 274 -16.85 5.08 -10.56
N ALA A 275 -16.17 4.09 -9.96
CA ALA A 275 -16.85 3.03 -9.22
C ALA A 275 -17.56 3.58 -7.97
N PHE A 276 -16.91 4.48 -7.22
CA PHE A 276 -17.52 5.22 -6.12
C PHE A 276 -18.76 6.03 -6.56
N ALA A 277 -18.67 6.73 -7.70
CA ALA A 277 -19.78 7.51 -8.22
C ALA A 277 -20.99 6.63 -8.60
N ARG A 278 -20.74 5.45 -9.22
CA ARG A 278 -21.81 4.47 -9.51
C ARG A 278 -22.43 3.90 -8.24
N ASP A 279 -21.61 3.50 -7.26
CA ASP A 279 -22.06 2.99 -5.97
C ASP A 279 -22.89 4.04 -5.20
N CYS A 280 -22.42 5.28 -5.20
CA CYS A 280 -23.13 6.41 -4.62
C CYS A 280 -24.52 6.60 -5.22
N LYS A 281 -24.62 6.59 -6.55
CA LYS A 281 -25.89 6.69 -7.28
C LYS A 281 -26.83 5.53 -6.94
N THR A 282 -26.31 4.31 -6.89
CA THR A 282 -27.10 3.10 -6.59
C THR A 282 -27.66 3.13 -5.18
N ARG A 283 -26.92 3.64 -4.19
CA ARG A 283 -27.34 3.75 -2.80
C ARG A 283 -28.20 4.98 -2.51
N GLY A 284 -28.33 5.92 -3.44
CA GLY A 284 -28.96 7.20 -3.18
C GLY A 284 -28.21 8.04 -2.14
N CYS A 285 -26.91 8.20 -2.33
CA CYS A 285 -26.05 8.95 -1.39
C CYS A 285 -26.30 10.46 -1.42
N ALA A 286 -25.64 11.22 -0.55
CA ALA A 286 -25.80 12.67 -0.38
C ALA A 286 -25.34 13.51 -1.62
N LEU A 287 -24.66 12.90 -2.60
CA LEU A 287 -24.16 13.58 -3.79
C LEU A 287 -25.08 13.29 -4.98
N ALA A 288 -25.59 14.33 -5.61
CA ALA A 288 -26.47 14.21 -6.79
C ALA A 288 -25.68 13.73 -8.03
N ASN A 289 -24.50 14.32 -8.23
CA ASN A 289 -23.52 13.94 -9.25
C ASN A 289 -22.12 14.00 -8.66
N PRO A 290 -21.56 12.88 -8.17
CA PRO A 290 -20.29 12.88 -7.43
C PRO A 290 -19.15 13.60 -8.14
N ARG A 291 -19.01 13.47 -9.45
CA ARG A 291 -17.96 14.15 -10.23
C ARG A 291 -18.14 15.67 -10.22
N GLU A 292 -19.32 16.16 -10.55
CA GLU A 292 -19.63 17.59 -10.54
C GLU A 292 -19.58 18.16 -9.12
N ASP A 293 -20.03 17.39 -8.14
CA ASP A 293 -20.03 17.79 -6.74
C ASP A 293 -18.61 17.96 -6.20
N VAL A 294 -17.68 17.07 -6.56
CA VAL A 294 -16.26 17.22 -6.21
C VAL A 294 -15.65 18.41 -6.97
N GLN A 295 -15.91 18.57 -8.27
CA GLN A 295 -15.42 19.72 -9.03
C GLN A 295 -15.90 21.05 -8.44
N ALA A 296 -17.18 21.12 -8.04
CA ALA A 296 -17.74 22.31 -7.38
C ALA A 296 -17.07 22.58 -6.01
N LEU A 297 -16.78 21.53 -5.24
CA LEU A 297 -16.01 21.64 -3.99
C LEU A 297 -14.60 22.19 -4.25
N LEU A 298 -13.87 21.63 -5.21
CA LEU A 298 -12.51 22.08 -5.55
C LEU A 298 -12.51 23.55 -6.02
N THR A 299 -13.50 23.94 -6.83
CA THR A 299 -13.66 25.33 -7.27
C THR A 299 -13.92 26.27 -6.09
N LYS A 300 -14.79 25.87 -5.16
CA LYS A 300 -15.05 26.62 -3.92
C LYS A 300 -13.78 26.79 -3.10
N LEU A 301 -13.00 25.72 -2.92
CA LEU A 301 -11.77 25.73 -2.12
C LEU A 301 -10.65 26.58 -2.75
N ARG A 302 -10.63 26.72 -4.08
CA ARG A 302 -9.75 27.67 -4.79
C ARG A 302 -10.09 29.13 -4.51
N SER A 303 -11.37 29.44 -4.27
CA SER A 303 -11.81 30.79 -3.92
C SER A 303 -11.65 31.12 -2.44
N GLY A 304 -11.58 30.09 -1.57
CA GLY A 304 -11.46 30.25 -0.11
C GLY A 304 -11.25 28.92 0.58
N ARG A 305 -10.08 28.71 1.19
CA ARG A 305 -9.76 27.53 1.97
C ARG A 305 -10.51 27.49 3.30
N MET A 306 -10.76 26.29 3.83
CA MET A 306 -11.27 26.10 5.19
C MET A 306 -10.09 25.86 6.13
N ARG A 307 -10.08 26.57 7.27
CA ARG A 307 -9.00 26.44 8.26
C ARG A 307 -9.07 25.11 8.98
N GLY A 308 -7.94 24.46 9.13
CA GLY A 308 -7.74 23.26 9.92
C GLY A 308 -6.67 23.45 10.99
N GLU A 309 -6.52 22.48 11.86
CA GLU A 309 -5.53 22.52 12.94
C GLU A 309 -4.11 22.28 12.43
N TYR A 310 -3.92 21.27 11.57
CA TYR A 310 -2.60 20.84 11.05
C TYR A 310 -2.41 21.25 9.60
N VAL A 311 -3.45 21.17 8.80
CA VAL A 311 -3.49 21.56 7.39
C VAL A 311 -4.80 22.25 7.10
N ASP A 312 -4.79 23.18 6.15
CA ASP A 312 -6.02 23.80 5.64
C ASP A 312 -6.67 22.86 4.60
N LEU A 313 -8.00 22.88 4.52
CA LEU A 313 -8.69 22.23 3.43
C LEU A 313 -8.65 23.14 2.20
N THR A 314 -7.73 22.85 1.30
CA THR A 314 -7.54 23.43 -0.02
C THR A 314 -8.03 22.46 -1.09
N ALA A 315 -7.96 22.81 -2.38
CA ALA A 315 -8.25 21.86 -3.44
C ALA A 315 -7.29 20.65 -3.42
N GLY A 316 -5.99 20.87 -3.10
CA GLY A 316 -5.00 19.81 -3.01
C GLY A 316 -5.24 18.86 -1.86
N SER A 317 -5.42 19.39 -0.65
CA SER A 317 -5.70 18.56 0.53
C SER A 317 -7.04 17.83 0.43
N ALA A 318 -8.06 18.43 -0.19
CA ALA A 318 -9.34 17.77 -0.47
C ALA A 318 -9.17 16.57 -1.42
N LEU A 319 -8.36 16.68 -2.48
CA LEU A 319 -8.03 15.56 -3.36
C LEU A 319 -7.30 14.44 -2.61
N ASN A 320 -6.35 14.78 -1.72
CA ASN A 320 -5.65 13.81 -0.88
C ASN A 320 -6.60 13.12 0.10
N ALA A 321 -7.55 13.86 0.72
CA ALA A 321 -8.59 13.28 1.58
C ALA A 321 -9.49 12.32 0.80
N ILE A 322 -9.92 12.71 -0.39
CA ILE A 322 -10.75 11.85 -1.27
C ILE A 322 -9.99 10.59 -1.67
N LEU A 323 -8.71 10.70 -2.06
CA LEU A 323 -7.86 9.56 -2.37
C LEU A 323 -7.78 8.57 -1.20
N THR A 324 -7.57 9.08 0.02
CA THR A 324 -7.56 8.28 1.25
C THR A 324 -8.91 7.58 1.48
N GLY A 325 -10.01 8.28 1.27
CA GLY A 325 -11.37 7.71 1.43
C GLY A 325 -11.72 6.67 0.36
N LEU A 326 -11.23 6.82 -0.87
CA LEU A 326 -11.47 5.87 -1.95
C LEU A 326 -10.81 4.50 -1.70
N ALA A 327 -9.72 4.45 -0.94
CA ALA A 327 -9.00 3.23 -0.62
C ALA A 327 -9.84 2.24 0.22
N ASP A 328 -10.79 2.71 1.00
CA ASP A 328 -11.65 1.85 1.84
C ASP A 328 -13.11 1.89 1.38
N ARG A 329 -13.50 0.89 0.58
CA ARG A 329 -14.88 0.78 0.05
C ARG A 329 -15.95 0.77 1.16
N SER A 330 -15.65 0.20 2.31
CA SER A 330 -16.61 0.13 3.42
C SER A 330 -16.98 1.52 3.97
N ARG A 331 -16.11 2.51 3.74
CA ARG A 331 -16.26 3.90 4.20
C ARG A 331 -16.73 4.86 3.10
N TRP A 332 -17.07 4.37 1.91
CA TRP A 332 -17.61 5.22 0.84
C TRP A 332 -18.88 5.99 1.20
N PRO A 333 -19.82 5.46 2.03
CA PRO A 333 -20.93 6.29 2.55
C PRO A 333 -20.45 7.54 3.30
N GLN A 334 -19.48 7.37 4.21
CA GLN A 334 -18.92 8.45 5.00
C GLN A 334 -18.12 9.44 4.12
N LEU A 335 -17.41 8.95 3.09
CA LEU A 335 -16.74 9.81 2.11
C LEU A 335 -17.74 10.69 1.36
N ALA A 336 -18.86 10.13 0.90
CA ALA A 336 -19.90 10.89 0.22
C ALA A 336 -20.50 11.97 1.12
N ASP A 337 -20.78 11.65 2.38
CA ASP A 337 -21.29 12.60 3.37
C ASP A 337 -20.25 13.71 3.66
N ALA A 338 -18.97 13.35 3.80
CA ALA A 338 -17.88 14.30 4.02
C ALA A 338 -17.74 15.30 2.86
N ILE A 339 -17.81 14.83 1.60
CA ILE A 339 -17.79 15.69 0.41
C ILE A 339 -19.03 16.62 0.41
N GLY A 340 -20.22 16.07 0.67
CA GLY A 340 -21.46 16.84 0.72
C GLY A 340 -21.44 17.94 1.79
N LYS A 341 -20.99 17.64 3.00
CA LYS A 341 -20.82 18.60 4.09
C LYS A 341 -19.77 19.66 3.77
N ALA A 342 -18.63 19.31 3.19
CA ALA A 342 -17.60 20.25 2.80
C ALA A 342 -18.10 21.27 1.75
N ARG A 343 -18.95 20.85 0.81
CA ARG A 343 -19.66 21.78 -0.10
C ARG A 343 -20.51 22.78 0.65
N GLY A 344 -21.15 22.34 1.75
CA GLY A 344 -21.92 23.19 2.67
C GLY A 344 -21.08 24.10 3.57
N GLY A 345 -19.76 23.89 3.64
CA GLY A 345 -18.84 24.66 4.48
C GLY A 345 -18.31 23.93 5.71
N ASP A 346 -18.68 22.66 5.92
CA ASP A 346 -18.18 21.81 7.01
C ASP A 346 -17.16 20.80 6.47
N GLY A 347 -15.87 21.10 6.66
CA GLY A 347 -14.75 20.27 6.23
C GLY A 347 -14.39 19.11 7.19
N SER A 348 -15.07 18.98 8.35
CA SER A 348 -14.67 18.06 9.43
C SER A 348 -14.43 16.62 8.98
N GLY A 349 -15.30 16.09 8.11
CA GLY A 349 -15.18 14.72 7.62
C GLY A 349 -13.96 14.52 6.71
N LEU A 350 -13.55 15.52 5.92
CA LEU A 350 -12.35 15.45 5.08
C LEU A 350 -11.09 15.63 5.93
N PHE A 351 -11.10 16.51 6.95
CA PHE A 351 -9.99 16.62 7.90
C PHE A 351 -9.71 15.29 8.60
N THR A 352 -10.76 14.58 9.06
CA THR A 352 -10.60 13.26 9.69
C THR A 352 -9.87 12.24 8.78
N LEU A 353 -9.99 12.36 7.46
CA LEU A 353 -9.27 11.51 6.50
C LEU A 353 -7.80 11.92 6.34
N LEU A 354 -7.48 13.21 6.57
CA LEU A 354 -6.12 13.76 6.48
C LEU A 354 -5.32 13.61 7.77
N ASP A 355 -5.97 13.66 8.93
CA ASP A 355 -5.30 13.63 10.23
C ASP A 355 -4.21 12.55 10.36
N PRO A 356 -4.46 11.27 10.01
CA PRO A 356 -3.42 10.24 10.13
C PRO A 356 -2.25 10.43 9.16
N VAL A 357 -2.44 11.25 8.11
CA VAL A 357 -1.40 11.51 7.10
C VAL A 357 -0.45 12.60 7.57
N VAL A 358 -0.99 13.64 8.21
CA VAL A 358 -0.26 14.88 8.49
C VAL A 358 0.07 15.10 9.96
N ASN A 359 -0.70 14.47 10.87
CA ASN A 359 -0.60 14.71 12.30
C ASN A 359 0.56 13.95 12.94
N ASP A 360 1.36 14.62 13.76
CA ASP A 360 2.46 14.05 14.54
C ASP A 360 2.00 13.89 16.00
N LEU A 361 1.34 12.77 16.28
CA LEU A 361 1.03 12.34 17.64
C LEU A 361 2.18 11.50 18.19
N ASP A 362 2.55 11.67 19.45
CA ASP A 362 3.72 11.05 20.09
C ASP A 362 3.92 9.56 19.80
N GLU A 363 2.83 8.80 19.71
CA GLU A 363 2.89 7.36 19.40
C GLU A 363 2.58 6.99 17.94
N ASN A 364 2.06 7.94 17.14
CA ASN A 364 1.71 7.73 15.74
C ASN A 364 2.31 8.86 14.90
N LYS A 365 3.51 8.62 14.39
CA LYS A 365 4.20 9.55 13.51
C LYS A 365 3.43 9.79 12.20
N PRO A 366 3.60 10.96 11.53
CA PRO A 366 2.88 11.27 10.30
C PRO A 366 3.15 10.21 9.24
N ARG A 367 2.10 9.67 8.66
CA ARG A 367 2.23 8.67 7.60
C ARG A 367 2.87 9.25 6.35
N PHE A 368 2.73 10.56 6.15
CA PHE A 368 3.34 11.28 5.03
C PHE A 368 4.86 11.13 5.03
N ASP A 369 5.53 11.38 6.15
CA ASP A 369 7.00 11.38 6.26
C ASP A 369 7.58 10.00 5.95
N ALA A 370 7.04 8.96 6.58
CA ALA A 370 7.47 7.58 6.31
C ALA A 370 7.20 7.18 4.86
N GLY A 371 6.01 7.51 4.32
CA GLY A 371 5.65 7.26 2.94
C GLY A 371 6.59 7.96 1.95
N LEU A 372 6.94 9.22 2.22
CA LEU A 372 7.87 10.02 1.42
C LEU A 372 9.28 9.41 1.42
N VAL A 373 9.87 9.22 2.60
CA VAL A 373 11.26 8.75 2.72
C VAL A 373 11.42 7.34 2.16
N ILE A 374 10.55 6.41 2.56
CA ILE A 374 10.62 5.01 2.10
C ILE A 374 10.32 4.92 0.59
N GLY A 375 9.30 5.65 0.12
CA GLY A 375 8.96 5.70 -1.31
C GLY A 375 10.10 6.24 -2.16
N CYS A 376 10.80 7.31 -1.71
CA CYS A 376 11.94 7.86 -2.43
C CYS A 376 13.19 6.97 -2.36
N ASN A 377 13.33 6.14 -1.32
CA ASN A 377 14.42 5.16 -1.20
C ASN A 377 14.17 3.88 -2.01
N ASP A 378 12.91 3.55 -2.29
CA ASP A 378 12.55 2.36 -3.09
C ASP A 378 12.62 2.61 -4.61
N THR A 379 12.96 3.85 -5.05
CA THR A 379 13.13 4.20 -6.46
C THR A 379 14.34 5.08 -6.70
N ALA A 380 15.06 4.83 -7.79
CA ALA A 380 16.14 5.71 -8.25
C ALA A 380 15.66 6.85 -9.15
N THR A 381 14.39 6.88 -9.51
CA THR A 381 13.80 7.87 -10.42
C THR A 381 13.81 9.26 -9.80
N ARG A 382 14.44 10.22 -10.47
CA ARG A 382 14.48 11.64 -10.11
C ARG A 382 14.15 12.47 -11.35
N ILE A 383 12.95 13.04 -11.37
CA ILE A 383 12.42 13.73 -12.56
C ILE A 383 12.59 15.25 -12.40
N PRO A 384 13.20 15.93 -13.37
CA PRO A 384 13.37 17.38 -13.30
C PRO A 384 12.01 18.10 -13.44
N PRO A 385 11.86 19.29 -12.80
CA PRO A 385 10.59 20.03 -12.76
C PRO A 385 9.95 20.28 -14.13
N ASP A 386 10.74 20.64 -15.14
CA ASP A 386 10.20 20.91 -16.48
C ASP A 386 9.54 19.67 -17.12
N ARG A 387 10.13 18.49 -16.91
CA ARG A 387 9.52 17.24 -17.37
C ARG A 387 8.25 16.92 -16.60
N VAL A 388 8.21 17.19 -15.28
CA VAL A 388 6.98 17.01 -14.48
C VAL A 388 5.87 17.95 -14.97
N LYS A 389 6.18 19.18 -15.35
CA LYS A 389 5.20 20.12 -15.92
C LYS A 389 4.55 19.55 -17.19
N ALA A 390 5.33 18.94 -18.08
CA ALA A 390 4.83 18.29 -19.29
C ALA A 390 3.95 17.05 -18.96
N LEU A 391 4.40 16.19 -18.04
CA LEU A 391 3.62 15.03 -17.58
C LEU A 391 2.31 15.47 -16.91
N THR A 392 2.31 16.57 -16.15
CA THR A 392 1.10 17.09 -15.50
C THR A 392 0.04 17.44 -16.54
N ALA A 393 0.42 18.14 -17.63
CA ALA A 393 -0.52 18.49 -18.70
C ALA A 393 -1.07 17.23 -19.42
N ASP A 394 -0.19 16.27 -19.71
CA ASP A 394 -0.58 15.00 -20.36
C ASP A 394 -1.53 14.19 -19.48
N TRP A 395 -1.18 13.97 -18.20
CA TRP A 395 -2.00 13.15 -17.30
C TRP A 395 -3.30 13.83 -16.89
N GLN A 396 -3.32 15.16 -16.79
CA GLN A 396 -4.56 15.90 -16.57
C GLN A 396 -5.54 15.74 -17.75
N GLY A 397 -5.03 15.64 -18.98
CA GLY A 397 -5.84 15.32 -20.16
C GLY A 397 -6.42 13.92 -20.16
N LYS A 398 -5.66 12.92 -19.63
CA LYS A 398 -6.07 11.52 -19.58
C LYS A 398 -6.93 11.19 -18.35
N TYR A 399 -6.61 11.77 -17.21
CA TYR A 399 -7.17 11.48 -15.88
C TYR A 399 -7.58 12.78 -15.22
N SER A 400 -8.75 13.29 -15.61
CA SER A 400 -9.13 14.68 -15.37
C SER A 400 -9.23 15.10 -13.90
N MET A 401 -9.51 14.16 -12.99
CA MET A 401 -9.62 14.44 -11.55
C MET A 401 -8.28 14.31 -10.82
N PHE A 402 -7.53 13.24 -11.09
CA PHE A 402 -6.35 12.87 -10.29
C PHE A 402 -5.03 12.92 -11.06
N GLY A 403 -5.03 13.06 -12.39
CA GLY A 403 -3.82 13.01 -13.21
C GLY A 403 -2.77 14.02 -12.79
N ALA A 404 -3.17 15.28 -12.61
CA ALA A 404 -2.27 16.35 -12.17
C ALA A 404 -1.72 16.09 -10.75
N LEU A 405 -2.54 15.56 -9.83
CA LEU A 405 -2.11 15.22 -8.47
C LEU A 405 -0.94 14.22 -8.50
N PHE A 406 -1.10 13.11 -9.20
CA PHE A 406 -0.07 12.07 -9.27
C PHE A 406 1.17 12.52 -10.05
N ALA A 407 1.02 13.31 -11.12
CA ALA A 407 2.16 13.86 -11.84
C ALA A 407 3.02 14.78 -10.93
N ARG A 408 2.37 15.65 -10.15
CA ARG A 408 3.06 16.55 -9.21
C ARG A 408 3.78 15.79 -8.07
N GLN A 409 3.31 14.61 -7.66
CA GLN A 409 4.00 13.77 -6.67
C GLN A 409 5.40 13.33 -7.12
N LEU A 410 5.71 13.34 -8.43
CA LEU A 410 7.07 13.08 -8.93
C LEU A 410 8.09 14.11 -8.39
N LEU A 411 7.66 15.33 -8.05
CA LEU A 411 8.51 16.36 -7.48
C LEU A 411 8.93 16.06 -6.04
N HIS A 412 8.18 15.24 -5.31
CA HIS A 412 8.49 14.93 -3.92
C HIS A 412 9.84 14.23 -3.78
N CYS A 413 10.18 13.29 -4.68
CA CYS A 413 11.45 12.58 -4.63
C CYS A 413 12.58 13.29 -5.43
N ALA A 414 12.26 14.30 -6.25
CA ALA A 414 13.25 14.94 -7.11
C ALA A 414 14.50 15.46 -6.36
N PRO A 415 14.40 16.12 -5.18
CA PRO A 415 15.54 16.61 -4.43
C PRO A 415 16.21 15.57 -3.51
N PHE A 416 15.58 14.41 -3.29
CA PHE A 416 16.15 13.37 -2.41
C PHE A 416 17.38 12.70 -3.03
N PRO A 417 18.36 12.25 -2.24
CA PRO A 417 19.46 11.43 -2.72
C PRO A 417 18.92 10.19 -3.44
N ALA A 418 19.43 9.90 -4.64
CA ALA A 418 19.05 8.67 -5.34
C ALA A 418 19.67 7.45 -4.62
N PRO A 419 18.89 6.41 -4.31
CA PRO A 419 19.41 5.22 -3.65
C PRO A 419 20.32 4.44 -4.61
N LYS A 420 21.25 3.68 -4.03
CA LYS A 420 21.96 2.65 -4.77
C LYS A 420 21.02 1.47 -4.98
N THR A 421 20.72 1.16 -6.23
CA THR A 421 19.85 0.03 -6.57
C THR A 421 20.59 -1.30 -6.32
N GLU A 422 19.99 -2.16 -5.53
CA GLU A 422 20.48 -3.51 -5.31
C GLU A 422 20.05 -4.40 -6.49
N LYS A 423 20.99 -5.19 -7.00
CA LYS A 423 20.67 -6.17 -8.04
C LYS A 423 19.96 -7.36 -7.43
N VAL A 424 18.83 -7.71 -7.99
CA VAL A 424 18.03 -8.86 -7.58
C VAL A 424 17.98 -9.87 -8.71
N ASP A 425 18.48 -11.08 -8.46
CA ASP A 425 18.39 -12.17 -9.43
C ASP A 425 16.93 -12.66 -9.53
N PRO A 426 16.47 -13.07 -10.70
CA PRO A 426 15.14 -13.65 -10.86
C PRO A 426 14.94 -14.84 -9.92
N LEU A 427 13.79 -14.89 -9.25
CA LEU A 427 13.43 -15.99 -8.38
C LEU A 427 13.18 -17.25 -9.22
N LYS A 428 14.08 -18.24 -9.12
CA LYS A 428 14.03 -19.45 -9.95
C LYS A 428 13.02 -20.49 -9.45
N SER A 429 12.76 -20.52 -8.14
CA SER A 429 11.85 -21.48 -7.51
C SER A 429 11.39 -20.94 -6.17
N ALA A 430 10.10 -21.13 -5.84
CA ALA A 430 9.50 -20.82 -4.57
C ALA A 430 8.30 -21.76 -4.29
N PRO A 431 7.88 -21.92 -3.05
CA PRO A 431 6.53 -22.42 -2.75
C PRO A 431 5.48 -21.55 -3.41
N PRO A 432 4.29 -22.07 -3.72
CA PRO A 432 3.20 -21.29 -4.28
C PRO A 432 2.91 -20.05 -3.43
N ILE A 433 2.79 -18.90 -4.08
CA ILE A 433 2.40 -17.63 -3.46
C ILE A 433 1.00 -17.27 -3.99
N VAL A 434 0.06 -17.01 -3.10
CA VAL A 434 -1.27 -16.52 -3.50
C VAL A 434 -1.21 -15.02 -3.68
N VAL A 435 -1.64 -14.53 -4.85
CA VAL A 435 -1.66 -13.12 -5.19
C VAL A 435 -3.10 -12.68 -5.42
N LEU A 436 -3.56 -11.68 -4.69
CA LEU A 436 -4.88 -11.08 -4.86
C LEU A 436 -4.76 -9.79 -5.65
N SER A 437 -5.54 -9.64 -6.70
CA SER A 437 -5.66 -8.42 -7.50
C SER A 437 -7.07 -7.83 -7.32
N THR A 438 -7.16 -6.53 -7.08
CA THR A 438 -8.42 -5.78 -7.00
C THR A 438 -8.61 -4.97 -8.27
N ALA A 439 -9.74 -5.10 -8.95
CA ALA A 439 -9.97 -4.50 -10.27
C ALA A 439 -9.78 -2.97 -10.27
N ASN A 440 -10.23 -2.29 -9.21
CA ASN A 440 -10.07 -0.84 -9.05
C ASN A 440 -9.34 -0.56 -7.72
N ASP A 441 -8.03 -0.72 -7.70
CA ASP A 441 -7.18 -0.46 -6.53
C ASP A 441 -6.39 0.84 -6.73
N VAL A 442 -6.58 1.81 -5.83
CA VAL A 442 -5.96 3.14 -5.90
C VAL A 442 -4.46 3.15 -5.59
N SER A 443 -3.94 2.12 -4.93
CA SER A 443 -2.55 2.04 -4.47
C SER A 443 -1.71 1.06 -5.28
N THR A 444 -2.25 -0.14 -5.52
CA THR A 444 -1.61 -1.23 -6.27
C THR A 444 -2.49 -1.67 -7.43
N PRO A 445 -2.46 -0.94 -8.56
CA PRO A 445 -3.30 -1.21 -9.72
C PRO A 445 -3.24 -2.66 -10.18
N ALA A 446 -4.40 -3.21 -10.59
CA ALA A 446 -4.57 -4.61 -10.96
C ALA A 446 -3.50 -5.11 -11.94
N ALA A 447 -3.22 -4.34 -13.00
CA ALA A 447 -2.22 -4.72 -14.00
C ALA A 447 -0.82 -4.93 -13.39
N GLY A 448 -0.41 -4.07 -12.45
CA GLY A 448 0.88 -4.22 -11.75
C GLY A 448 0.93 -5.44 -10.86
N THR A 449 -0.19 -5.73 -10.17
CA THR A 449 -0.32 -6.94 -9.35
C THR A 449 -0.26 -8.21 -10.21
N GLU A 450 -0.90 -8.19 -11.37
CA GLU A 450 -0.88 -9.30 -12.34
C GLU A 450 0.54 -9.52 -12.91
N HIS A 451 1.26 -8.45 -13.24
CA HIS A 451 2.67 -8.54 -13.66
C HIS A 451 3.56 -9.13 -12.56
N THR A 452 3.34 -8.73 -11.31
CA THR A 452 4.05 -9.32 -10.17
C THR A 452 3.77 -10.81 -10.05
N ALA A 453 2.51 -11.24 -10.16
CA ALA A 453 2.14 -12.64 -10.13
C ALA A 453 2.83 -13.45 -11.26
N GLN A 454 2.86 -12.92 -12.47
CA GLN A 454 3.53 -13.58 -13.63
C GLN A 454 5.03 -13.80 -13.43
N ARG A 455 5.69 -12.99 -12.59
CA ARG A 455 7.13 -13.08 -12.31
C ARG A 455 7.47 -13.95 -11.09
N LEU A 456 6.47 -14.42 -10.37
CA LEU A 456 6.64 -15.29 -9.21
C LEU A 456 6.39 -16.75 -9.60
N PRO A 457 7.38 -17.66 -9.47
CA PRO A 457 7.24 -19.06 -9.84
C PRO A 457 6.12 -19.73 -9.04
N GLY A 458 5.20 -20.39 -9.75
CA GLY A 458 4.11 -21.15 -9.11
C GLY A 458 3.09 -20.28 -8.36
N SER A 459 3.03 -18.99 -8.62
CA SER A 459 2.00 -18.12 -8.03
C SER A 459 0.60 -18.49 -8.50
N ALA A 460 -0.40 -18.27 -7.63
CA ALA A 460 -1.82 -18.39 -7.93
C ALA A 460 -2.49 -17.03 -7.83
N LEU A 461 -2.91 -16.47 -8.97
CA LEU A 461 -3.60 -15.19 -9.05
C LEU A 461 -5.10 -15.35 -8.84
N ILE A 462 -5.67 -14.54 -7.96
CA ILE A 462 -7.11 -14.37 -7.75
C ILE A 462 -7.46 -12.92 -8.06
N GLY A 463 -8.33 -12.69 -9.03
CA GLY A 463 -8.83 -11.36 -9.39
C GLY A 463 -10.18 -11.08 -8.73
N TRP A 464 -10.25 -10.12 -7.82
CA TRP A 464 -11.52 -9.61 -7.30
C TRP A 464 -12.02 -8.44 -8.16
N GLN A 465 -13.27 -8.55 -8.61
CA GLN A 465 -13.90 -7.53 -9.48
C GLN A 465 -14.47 -6.33 -8.68
N GLY A 466 -13.97 -6.12 -7.48
CA GLY A 466 -14.36 -5.03 -6.60
C GLY A 466 -13.49 -3.78 -6.72
N SER A 467 -13.63 -2.90 -5.73
CA SER A 467 -12.94 -1.60 -5.69
C SER A 467 -12.48 -1.28 -4.28
N GLY A 468 -11.41 -0.50 -4.17
CA GLY A 468 -10.79 -0.08 -2.92
C GLY A 468 -9.29 -0.37 -2.92
N HIS A 469 -8.72 -0.74 -1.78
CA HIS A 469 -7.33 -1.15 -1.66
C HIS A 469 -7.24 -2.50 -0.93
N GLY A 470 -6.87 -3.53 -1.70
CA GLY A 470 -6.86 -4.93 -1.27
C GLY A 470 -8.20 -5.64 -1.41
N ALA A 471 -8.16 -6.96 -1.50
CA ALA A 471 -9.32 -7.85 -1.65
C ALA A 471 -9.59 -8.67 -0.38
N LEU A 472 -8.54 -8.93 0.41
CA LEU A 472 -8.63 -9.72 1.63
C LEU A 472 -9.58 -9.02 2.63
N THR A 473 -10.54 -9.74 3.16
CA THR A 473 -11.62 -9.26 4.03
C THR A 473 -12.75 -8.47 3.36
N LEU A 474 -12.55 -7.96 2.15
CA LEU A 474 -13.61 -7.29 1.38
C LEU A 474 -14.36 -8.26 0.45
N SER A 475 -13.67 -9.29 -0.05
CA SER A 475 -14.24 -10.35 -0.89
C SER A 475 -14.32 -11.66 -0.12
N GLY A 476 -15.52 -12.14 0.17
CA GLY A 476 -15.73 -13.46 0.80
C GLY A 476 -15.12 -14.60 -0.01
N CYS A 477 -15.16 -14.51 -1.34
CA CYS A 477 -14.54 -15.46 -2.26
C CYS A 477 -13.00 -15.47 -2.08
N ALA A 478 -12.35 -14.31 -2.11
CA ALA A 478 -10.90 -14.19 -1.91
C ALA A 478 -10.50 -14.64 -0.49
N THR A 479 -11.24 -14.22 0.53
CA THR A 479 -11.00 -14.60 1.93
C THR A 479 -11.07 -16.13 2.13
N THR A 480 -12.04 -16.80 1.51
CA THR A 480 -12.20 -18.26 1.56
C THR A 480 -11.01 -18.94 0.88
N ALA A 481 -10.61 -18.50 -0.30
CA ALA A 481 -9.46 -19.08 -1.01
C ALA A 481 -8.15 -18.90 -0.23
N VAL A 482 -7.94 -17.73 0.39
CA VAL A 482 -6.78 -17.46 1.26
C VAL A 482 -6.82 -18.33 2.51
N ARG A 483 -7.98 -18.48 3.15
CA ARG A 483 -8.17 -19.38 4.30
C ARG A 483 -7.79 -20.83 3.95
N ASP A 484 -8.30 -21.34 2.83
CA ASP A 484 -8.02 -22.71 2.37
C ASP A 484 -6.53 -22.92 2.07
N TYR A 485 -5.88 -21.91 1.49
CA TYR A 485 -4.43 -21.95 1.27
C TYR A 485 -3.65 -21.90 2.59
N LEU A 486 -3.98 -20.97 3.47
CA LEU A 486 -3.25 -20.79 4.72
C LEU A 486 -3.43 -21.96 5.70
N ILE A 487 -4.59 -22.61 5.76
CA ILE A 487 -4.86 -23.68 6.72
C ILE A 487 -4.67 -25.06 6.07
N ASP A 488 -5.29 -25.28 4.92
CA ASP A 488 -5.40 -26.62 4.32
C ASP A 488 -4.35 -26.87 3.23
N ALA A 489 -3.42 -25.91 2.99
CA ALA A 489 -2.42 -25.97 1.92
C ALA A 489 -3.03 -26.12 0.51
N LYS A 490 -4.30 -25.75 0.32
CA LYS A 490 -5.00 -25.85 -0.94
C LYS A 490 -4.73 -24.61 -1.80
N VAL A 491 -3.85 -24.77 -2.79
CA VAL A 491 -3.52 -23.69 -3.73
C VAL A 491 -4.73 -23.44 -4.63
N PRO A 492 -5.23 -22.18 -4.71
CA PRO A 492 -6.33 -21.86 -5.63
C PRO A 492 -5.90 -21.99 -7.08
N SER A 493 -6.87 -22.20 -7.98
CA SER A 493 -6.59 -22.20 -9.42
C SER A 493 -6.12 -20.82 -9.87
N ASN A 494 -5.02 -20.79 -10.64
CA ASN A 494 -4.51 -19.54 -11.19
C ASN A 494 -5.55 -18.90 -12.13
N GLY A 495 -5.78 -17.60 -12.01
CA GLY A 495 -6.79 -16.87 -12.77
C GLY A 495 -8.21 -17.00 -12.20
N THR A 496 -8.38 -17.47 -10.96
CA THR A 496 -9.68 -17.46 -10.28
C THR A 496 -10.25 -16.03 -10.23
N VAL A 497 -11.51 -15.86 -10.62
CA VAL A 497 -12.21 -14.57 -10.58
C VAL A 497 -13.26 -14.59 -9.47
N CYS A 498 -13.14 -13.64 -8.55
CA CYS A 498 -14.12 -13.39 -7.49
C CYS A 498 -15.06 -12.24 -7.88
N PRO A 499 -16.40 -12.39 -7.70
CA PRO A 499 -17.35 -11.33 -8.00
C PRO A 499 -17.15 -10.11 -7.08
N PRO A 500 -17.71 -8.92 -7.49
CA PRO A 500 -17.60 -7.67 -6.74
C PRO A 500 -18.29 -7.71 -5.38
#